data_e70e32bc611e7d0ad5a73e57e1708fde
#
_entry.id   e70e32bc611e7d0ad5a73e57e1708fde
#
_cell.length_a   1.000
_cell.length_b   1.000
_cell.length_c   1.000
_cell.angle_alpha   90.00
_cell.angle_beta   90.00
_cell.angle_gamma   90.00
#
_symmetry.space_group_name_H-M   'P 1'
#
loop_
_entity.id
_entity.type
_entity.pdbx_description
1 polymer ?
#
loop_
_entity_poly.entity_id
_entity_poly.type
_entity_poly.pdbx_seq_one_letter_code
_entity_poly.pdbx_strand_id
1 'polypeptide(L)'
;MTINTRGMTLELNEETLGYALTAHGRRWETAPGFEPYFMVGEKKYPFADAGSVSHDVYSTGLGEGVVSRYAFFSGVEAEFETIAYIESATGRLICTFVPRVMPAFAEVAWPLPFAADEPGSYAVVPNMQGAIIPTGYPQEFPALAFGGQMCSCSAYLPMFGDVAPDGAYMCEVIEPWDARLHVEHPAGGVTRTYVTHLPSMGRMDTPRTLEYTFLPAGSDFNSVAKAFRARAEEKGRLITLKQKAARIPTLDSLVGCYVYHVGIKSHTSPDSAFYNTEDPSKNDSLVTFDQRTEEIHELKRHGAERVYLHLDGWGQPGYDNQHPDYLPACAEAGGWEGLKRLCDACHEEGYLFGLHDQYRDYYLDAPTYDPDNAVRLADGTLFEMARWAGGKQNYLCASLAPAYVQRNFEELFRHGIKLDAVYLDVFTCNEADECTNPRHPMTRYQSLRYRKQCFDYMLSRGILTSSEEVNDWATESQVFCHWAPYGKGGIPVPLFNLVYHDCVLTPWMLGKGTYGMPEGQLGLLHALLNGGMPYITDQGMPEGAELDDKLAKCRIVSDFNRKVAYCELVKHEILSEDGNVRRSTFSDGSVVTVDFASETYEIK
;
A
#
# COMPACT_ATOMS: atom_id res chain seq x y z
N MET A 1 -14.09 -36.02 -5.63
CA MET A 1 -15.48 -35.52 -5.45
C MET A 1 -15.76 -34.43 -6.46
N THR A 2 -16.94 -34.41 -7.11
CA THR A 2 -17.26 -33.45 -8.18
C THR A 2 -18.60 -32.77 -7.93
N ILE A 3 -18.63 -31.44 -8.02
CA ILE A 3 -19.82 -30.60 -7.83
C ILE A 3 -20.05 -29.80 -9.11
N ASN A 4 -21.25 -29.87 -9.65
CA ASN A 4 -21.65 -29.12 -10.84
C ASN A 4 -22.74 -28.11 -10.48
N THR A 5 -22.46 -26.84 -10.60
CA THR A 5 -23.41 -25.78 -10.28
C THR A 5 -23.11 -24.52 -11.12
N ARG A 6 -24.14 -23.78 -11.54
CA ARG A 6 -24.04 -22.52 -12.31
C ARG A 6 -23.17 -22.59 -13.59
N GLY A 7 -23.12 -23.76 -14.24
CA GLY A 7 -22.28 -23.95 -15.44
C GLY A 7 -20.78 -24.07 -15.14
N MET A 8 -20.43 -24.21 -13.88
CA MET A 8 -19.06 -24.47 -13.40
C MET A 8 -18.98 -25.87 -12.81
N THR A 9 -17.77 -26.43 -12.81
CA THR A 9 -17.48 -27.73 -12.20
C THR A 9 -16.32 -27.56 -11.21
N LEU A 10 -16.58 -27.84 -9.95
CA LEU A 10 -15.56 -27.91 -8.89
C LEU A 10 -15.26 -29.38 -8.59
N GLU A 11 -13.98 -29.74 -8.63
CA GLU A 11 -13.50 -31.08 -8.34
C GLU A 11 -12.47 -31.04 -7.20
N LEU A 12 -12.64 -31.91 -6.21
CA LEU A 12 -11.61 -32.20 -5.22
C LEU A 12 -10.91 -33.50 -5.61
N ASN A 13 -9.58 -33.46 -5.71
CA ASN A 13 -8.75 -34.66 -5.72
C ASN A 13 -8.49 -35.09 -4.27
N GLU A 14 -9.08 -36.23 -3.88
CA GLU A 14 -9.01 -36.71 -2.48
C GLU A 14 -7.61 -37.26 -2.11
N GLU A 15 -6.75 -37.59 -3.09
CA GLU A 15 -5.38 -38.05 -2.83
C GLU A 15 -4.40 -36.89 -2.63
N THR A 16 -4.49 -35.84 -3.45
CA THR A 16 -3.58 -34.69 -3.39
C THR A 16 -4.15 -33.53 -2.58
N LEU A 17 -5.43 -33.58 -2.23
CA LEU A 17 -6.20 -32.50 -1.60
C LEU A 17 -6.23 -31.20 -2.40
N GLY A 18 -5.87 -31.27 -3.69
CA GLY A 18 -5.93 -30.19 -4.63
C GLY A 18 -7.31 -30.05 -5.25
N TYR A 19 -7.59 -28.87 -5.79
CA TYR A 19 -8.85 -28.57 -6.47
C TYR A 19 -8.61 -28.39 -7.97
N ALA A 20 -9.64 -28.74 -8.75
CA ALA A 20 -9.79 -28.27 -10.10
C ALA A 20 -11.12 -27.54 -10.27
N LEU A 21 -11.10 -26.42 -10.97
CA LEU A 21 -12.32 -25.68 -11.29
C LEU A 21 -12.40 -25.44 -12.81
N THR A 22 -13.54 -25.80 -13.39
CA THR A 22 -13.86 -25.41 -14.78
C THR A 22 -14.82 -24.22 -14.77
N ALA A 23 -14.39 -23.10 -15.36
CA ALA A 23 -15.18 -21.89 -15.51
C ALA A 23 -14.90 -21.26 -16.88
N HIS A 24 -15.91 -20.75 -17.56
CA HIS A 24 -15.80 -20.11 -18.89
C HIS A 24 -15.09 -20.97 -19.94
N GLY A 25 -15.17 -22.32 -19.82
CA GLY A 25 -14.53 -23.25 -20.72
C GLY A 25 -13.08 -23.60 -20.42
N ARG A 26 -12.43 -22.90 -19.48
CA ARG A 26 -11.08 -23.19 -18.99
C ARG A 26 -11.16 -24.05 -17.72
N ARG A 27 -10.24 -25.02 -17.63
CA ARG A 27 -9.98 -25.81 -16.43
C ARG A 27 -8.75 -25.28 -15.70
N TRP A 28 -8.93 -24.84 -14.48
CA TRP A 28 -7.89 -24.41 -13.53
C TRP A 28 -7.61 -25.55 -12.57
N GLU A 29 -6.36 -25.94 -12.40
CA GLU A 29 -5.96 -27.00 -11.50
C GLU A 29 -4.93 -26.49 -10.49
N THR A 30 -4.97 -27.03 -9.28
CA THR A 30 -3.90 -26.81 -8.27
C THR A 30 -2.55 -27.16 -8.88
N ALA A 31 -1.57 -26.30 -8.69
CA ALA A 31 -0.22 -26.44 -9.24
C ALA A 31 0.45 -27.74 -8.75
N PRO A 32 1.09 -28.51 -9.65
CA PRO A 32 1.79 -29.71 -9.28
C PRO A 32 2.90 -29.47 -8.26
N GLY A 33 3.07 -30.38 -7.30
CA GLY A 33 4.09 -30.32 -6.28
C GLY A 33 3.75 -29.43 -5.06
N PHE A 34 2.60 -28.76 -5.09
CA PHE A 34 2.06 -28.07 -3.91
C PHE A 34 1.14 -29.00 -3.13
N GLU A 35 1.29 -29.00 -1.81
CA GLU A 35 0.41 -29.69 -0.87
C GLU A 35 -0.03 -28.72 0.23
N PRO A 36 -1.29 -28.77 0.71
CA PRO A 36 -1.75 -27.91 1.79
C PRO A 36 -1.09 -28.32 3.11
N TYR A 37 -0.75 -27.32 3.93
CA TYR A 37 -0.08 -27.56 5.20
C TYR A 37 -0.39 -26.47 6.21
N PHE A 38 -0.13 -26.76 7.49
CA PHE A 38 0.12 -25.74 8.49
C PHE A 38 1.54 -25.88 9.06
N MET A 39 2.07 -24.77 9.58
CA MET A 39 3.39 -24.71 10.21
C MET A 39 3.28 -24.29 11.67
N VAL A 40 4.12 -24.86 12.53
CA VAL A 40 4.33 -24.38 13.91
C VAL A 40 5.83 -24.20 14.10
N GLY A 41 6.28 -22.96 14.20
CA GLY A 41 7.69 -22.63 14.10
C GLY A 41 8.24 -23.06 12.73
N GLU A 42 9.33 -23.86 12.72
CA GLU A 42 9.93 -24.37 11.47
C GLU A 42 9.32 -25.72 11.02
N LYS A 43 8.42 -26.30 11.79
CA LYS A 43 7.88 -27.64 11.49
C LYS A 43 6.61 -27.55 10.65
N LYS A 44 6.67 -28.19 9.47
CA LYS A 44 5.57 -28.32 8.52
C LYS A 44 4.75 -29.57 8.84
N TYR A 45 3.44 -29.45 8.78
CA TYR A 45 2.45 -30.53 8.94
C TYR A 45 1.53 -30.53 7.71
N PRO A 46 1.80 -31.40 6.71
CA PRO A 46 0.90 -31.59 5.57
C PRO A 46 -0.50 -31.99 6.02
N PHE A 47 -1.54 -31.51 5.33
CA PHE A 47 -2.93 -31.94 5.64
C PHE A 47 -3.13 -33.43 5.39
N ALA A 48 -2.37 -34.02 4.47
CA ALA A 48 -2.37 -35.46 4.21
C ALA A 48 -1.89 -36.32 5.40
N ASP A 49 -1.15 -35.73 6.36
CA ASP A 49 -0.68 -36.43 7.57
C ASP A 49 -1.74 -36.52 8.67
N ALA A 50 -2.96 -36.01 8.44
CA ALA A 50 -4.07 -36.15 9.38
C ALA A 50 -4.45 -37.63 9.55
N GLY A 51 -4.57 -38.07 10.79
CA GLY A 51 -5.04 -39.44 11.11
C GLY A 51 -6.50 -39.69 10.77
N SER A 52 -7.27 -38.63 10.56
CA SER A 52 -8.65 -38.70 10.05
C SER A 52 -8.89 -37.59 9.05
N VAL A 53 -9.31 -37.96 7.83
CA VAL A 53 -9.74 -37.06 6.77
C VAL A 53 -11.11 -37.51 6.27
N SER A 54 -12.05 -36.58 6.16
CA SER A 54 -13.35 -36.85 5.55
C SER A 54 -13.76 -35.73 4.63
N HIS A 55 -14.47 -36.06 3.56
CA HIS A 55 -14.98 -35.13 2.57
C HIS A 55 -16.47 -35.33 2.40
N ASP A 56 -17.24 -34.24 2.47
CA ASP A 56 -18.68 -34.24 2.28
C ASP A 56 -19.09 -33.14 1.29
N VAL A 57 -20.27 -33.31 0.71
CA VAL A 57 -20.89 -32.26 -0.09
C VAL A 57 -21.29 -31.11 0.83
N TYR A 58 -20.80 -29.92 0.52
CA TYR A 58 -21.28 -28.67 1.10
C TYR A 58 -22.46 -28.17 0.25
N SER A 59 -23.65 -28.10 0.84
CA SER A 59 -24.83 -27.57 0.15
C SER A 59 -25.65 -26.73 1.11
N THR A 60 -25.76 -25.44 0.80
CA THR A 60 -26.48 -24.44 1.58
C THR A 60 -27.22 -23.48 0.68
N GLY A 61 -28.07 -22.61 1.26
CA GLY A 61 -28.67 -21.51 0.49
C GLY A 61 -27.66 -20.52 -0.11
N LEU A 62 -26.40 -20.56 0.32
CA LEU A 62 -25.34 -19.69 -0.19
C LEU A 62 -24.62 -20.29 -1.40
N GLY A 63 -24.55 -21.61 -1.50
CA GLY A 63 -23.85 -22.26 -2.61
C GLY A 63 -23.64 -23.76 -2.40
N GLU A 64 -22.97 -24.37 -3.38
CA GLU A 64 -22.65 -25.78 -3.41
C GLU A 64 -21.15 -26.00 -3.61
N GLY A 65 -20.59 -26.99 -2.91
CA GLY A 65 -19.16 -27.26 -2.93
C GLY A 65 -18.78 -28.48 -2.09
N VAL A 66 -17.60 -28.44 -1.53
CA VAL A 66 -16.99 -29.49 -0.73
C VAL A 66 -16.59 -28.95 0.63
N VAL A 67 -16.87 -29.69 1.69
CA VAL A 67 -16.28 -29.50 3.02
C VAL A 67 -15.38 -30.69 3.33
N SER A 68 -14.16 -30.42 3.77
CA SER A 68 -13.19 -31.41 4.20
C SER A 68 -12.82 -31.17 5.66
N ARG A 69 -12.73 -32.25 6.45
CA ARG A 69 -12.41 -32.21 7.88
C ARG A 69 -11.13 -32.97 8.14
N TYR A 70 -10.27 -32.40 8.96
CA TYR A 70 -8.95 -32.92 9.28
C TYR A 70 -8.74 -32.96 10.78
N ALA A 71 -8.28 -34.10 11.31
CA ALA A 71 -8.02 -34.27 12.73
C ALA A 71 -6.92 -35.32 12.99
N PHE A 72 -6.44 -35.39 14.24
CA PHE A 72 -5.48 -36.37 14.73
C PHE A 72 -4.11 -36.32 14.04
N PHE A 73 -3.47 -35.18 14.07
CA PHE A 73 -2.08 -35.04 13.61
C PHE A 73 -1.09 -35.59 14.66
N SER A 74 -0.06 -36.31 14.18
CA SER A 74 0.96 -36.88 15.07
C SER A 74 1.80 -35.78 15.72
N GLY A 75 1.82 -35.74 17.05
CA GLY A 75 2.66 -34.85 17.85
C GLY A 75 2.16 -33.42 17.97
N VAL A 76 0.94 -33.13 17.50
CA VAL A 76 0.32 -31.81 17.64
C VAL A 76 -1.21 -31.96 17.70
N GLU A 77 -1.86 -31.15 18.53
CA GLU A 77 -3.32 -31.09 18.58
C GLU A 77 -3.80 -30.09 17.54
N ALA A 78 -4.43 -30.58 16.47
CA ALA A 78 -5.01 -29.78 15.43
C ALA A 78 -6.28 -30.44 14.87
N GLU A 79 -7.33 -29.65 14.72
CA GLU A 79 -8.61 -30.01 14.11
C GLU A 79 -9.16 -28.79 13.37
N PHE A 80 -9.51 -28.96 12.10
CA PHE A 80 -10.04 -27.88 11.28
C PHE A 80 -10.87 -28.40 10.10
N GLU A 81 -11.58 -27.48 9.45
CA GLU A 81 -12.30 -27.73 8.20
C GLU A 81 -11.78 -26.82 7.10
N THR A 82 -11.85 -27.29 5.87
CA THR A 82 -11.73 -26.46 4.67
C THR A 82 -13.04 -26.54 3.89
N ILE A 83 -13.56 -25.40 3.47
CA ILE A 83 -14.79 -25.31 2.70
C ILE A 83 -14.46 -24.60 1.37
N ALA A 84 -14.66 -25.28 0.26
CA ALA A 84 -14.56 -24.70 -1.08
C ALA A 84 -15.92 -24.85 -1.77
N TYR A 85 -16.57 -23.73 -2.10
CA TYR A 85 -17.90 -23.77 -2.71
C TYR A 85 -18.08 -22.66 -3.76
N ILE A 86 -18.96 -22.90 -4.74
CA ILE A 86 -19.38 -21.93 -5.73
C ILE A 86 -20.59 -21.19 -5.19
N GLU A 87 -20.44 -19.89 -4.98
CA GLU A 87 -21.49 -19.03 -4.44
C GLU A 87 -22.66 -18.88 -5.42
N SER A 88 -23.87 -19.15 -4.94
CA SER A 88 -25.07 -19.15 -5.79
C SER A 88 -25.43 -17.78 -6.36
N ALA A 89 -25.10 -16.71 -5.67
CA ALA A 89 -25.43 -15.35 -6.12
C ALA A 89 -24.52 -14.87 -7.26
N THR A 90 -23.22 -15.15 -7.19
CA THR A 90 -22.20 -14.50 -8.02
C THR A 90 -21.44 -15.48 -8.94
N GLY A 91 -21.39 -16.77 -8.59
CA GLY A 91 -20.54 -17.76 -9.25
C GLY A 91 -19.07 -17.69 -8.85
N ARG A 92 -18.73 -17.00 -7.76
CA ARG A 92 -17.36 -17.00 -7.20
C ARG A 92 -17.05 -18.32 -6.52
N LEU A 93 -15.80 -18.74 -6.60
CA LEU A 93 -15.29 -19.80 -5.73
C LEU A 93 -14.87 -19.18 -4.41
N ILE A 94 -15.51 -19.62 -3.33
CA ILE A 94 -15.20 -19.19 -1.96
C ILE A 94 -14.43 -20.32 -1.28
N CYS A 95 -13.23 -20.03 -0.79
CA CYS A 95 -12.38 -20.96 -0.07
C CYS A 95 -12.18 -20.46 1.36
N THR A 96 -12.75 -21.17 2.34
CA THR A 96 -12.68 -20.79 3.76
C THR A 96 -12.01 -21.89 4.58
N PHE A 97 -10.88 -21.55 5.22
CA PHE A 97 -10.29 -22.35 6.29
C PHE A 97 -11.00 -22.04 7.61
N VAL A 98 -11.50 -23.07 8.29
CA VAL A 98 -12.26 -22.94 9.54
C VAL A 98 -11.53 -23.69 10.65
N PRO A 99 -10.78 -22.99 11.53
CA PRO A 99 -10.10 -23.61 12.66
C PRO A 99 -11.11 -24.12 13.70
N ARG A 100 -10.84 -25.28 14.30
CA ARG A 100 -11.56 -25.83 15.46
C ARG A 100 -10.64 -25.87 16.67
N VAL A 101 -9.52 -26.53 16.53
CA VAL A 101 -8.41 -26.54 17.48
C VAL A 101 -7.14 -26.35 16.67
N MET A 102 -6.37 -25.31 16.96
CA MET A 102 -5.10 -25.07 16.30
C MET A 102 -3.99 -24.82 17.34
N PRO A 103 -2.79 -25.31 17.10
CA PRO A 103 -1.66 -25.00 17.96
C PRO A 103 -1.37 -23.50 17.94
N ALA A 104 -0.80 -23.00 19.04
CA ALA A 104 -0.38 -21.61 19.11
C ALA A 104 0.66 -21.30 18.01
N PHE A 105 0.57 -20.10 17.42
CA PHE A 105 1.42 -19.61 16.34
C PHE A 105 1.39 -20.44 15.05
N ALA A 106 0.30 -21.22 14.82
CA ALA A 106 0.14 -21.95 13.57
C ALA A 106 -0.10 -21.00 12.39
N GLU A 107 0.66 -21.17 11.32
CA GLU A 107 0.44 -20.53 10.02
C GLU A 107 -0.11 -21.56 9.03
N VAL A 108 -1.04 -21.18 8.15
CA VAL A 108 -1.74 -22.12 7.26
C VAL A 108 -1.57 -21.71 5.80
N ALA A 109 -1.10 -22.61 4.96
CA ALA A 109 -1.06 -22.49 3.49
C ALA A 109 -2.19 -23.31 2.86
N TRP A 110 -3.30 -22.65 2.58
CA TRP A 110 -4.49 -23.19 1.90
C TRP A 110 -5.42 -22.03 1.51
N PRO A 111 -6.12 -22.09 0.35
CA PRO A 111 -5.94 -23.03 -0.75
C PRO A 111 -4.61 -22.88 -1.46
N LEU A 112 -4.28 -23.89 -2.26
CA LEU A 112 -3.05 -23.94 -3.04
C LEU A 112 -3.15 -23.09 -4.32
N PRO A 113 -2.03 -22.63 -4.90
CA PRO A 113 -2.06 -21.87 -6.14
C PRO A 113 -2.60 -22.71 -7.30
N PHE A 114 -3.36 -22.07 -8.18
CA PHE A 114 -3.68 -22.65 -9.49
C PHE A 114 -2.48 -22.55 -10.44
N ALA A 115 -2.37 -23.50 -11.38
CA ALA A 115 -1.35 -23.49 -12.41
C ALA A 115 -1.81 -22.69 -13.64
N ALA A 116 -0.93 -21.81 -14.14
CA ALA A 116 -1.04 -21.12 -15.42
C ALA A 116 0.33 -21.15 -16.11
N ASP A 117 0.73 -22.35 -16.58
CA ASP A 117 2.12 -22.66 -16.96
C ASP A 117 2.34 -22.58 -18.48
N GLU A 118 1.29 -22.50 -19.26
CA GLU A 118 1.34 -22.45 -20.71
C GLU A 118 1.97 -21.14 -21.25
N PRO A 119 2.63 -21.20 -22.42
CA PRO A 119 3.19 -20.01 -23.07
C PRO A 119 2.12 -18.92 -23.28
N GLY A 120 2.45 -17.69 -22.93
CA GLY A 120 1.54 -16.56 -22.99
C GLY A 120 0.76 -16.28 -21.69
N SER A 121 0.90 -17.15 -20.68
CA SER A 121 0.37 -16.90 -19.34
C SER A 121 1.29 -15.99 -18.54
N TYR A 122 0.72 -15.31 -17.55
CA TYR A 122 1.47 -14.49 -16.59
C TYR A 122 0.71 -14.33 -15.27
N ALA A 123 1.47 -14.19 -14.19
CA ALA A 123 0.92 -13.81 -12.88
C ALA A 123 0.71 -12.30 -12.78
N VAL A 124 -0.31 -11.89 -12.05
CA VAL A 124 -0.64 -10.50 -11.72
C VAL A 124 -0.44 -10.33 -10.21
N VAL A 125 0.55 -9.54 -9.82
CA VAL A 125 0.97 -9.39 -8.43
C VAL A 125 0.88 -7.94 -7.95
N PRO A 126 0.38 -7.67 -6.72
CA PRO A 126 0.07 -6.34 -6.23
C PRO A 126 1.28 -5.66 -5.54
N ASN A 127 2.52 -6.08 -5.82
CA ASN A 127 3.72 -5.51 -5.22
C ASN A 127 3.82 -4.02 -5.53
N MET A 128 3.63 -3.16 -4.52
CA MET A 128 3.47 -1.72 -4.69
C MET A 128 2.39 -1.39 -5.73
N GLN A 129 2.68 -0.55 -6.78
CA GLN A 129 1.71 -0.27 -7.86
C GLN A 129 1.26 -1.54 -8.60
N GLY A 130 2.12 -2.55 -8.65
CA GLY A 130 1.84 -3.84 -9.27
C GLY A 130 2.79 -4.21 -10.40
N ALA A 131 2.80 -5.52 -10.70
CA ALA A 131 3.59 -6.09 -11.79
C ALA A 131 2.87 -7.28 -12.43
N ILE A 132 3.25 -7.60 -13.67
CA ILE A 132 2.96 -8.89 -14.28
C ILE A 132 4.26 -9.69 -14.44
N ILE A 133 4.18 -11.02 -14.28
CA ILE A 133 5.33 -11.91 -14.39
C ILE A 133 5.00 -12.97 -15.43
N PRO A 134 5.45 -12.80 -16.69
CA PRO A 134 5.22 -13.78 -17.75
C PRO A 134 5.85 -15.14 -17.41
N THR A 135 5.20 -16.22 -17.80
CA THR A 135 5.81 -17.55 -17.81
C THR A 135 7.10 -17.52 -18.61
N GLY A 136 8.19 -18.01 -18.01
CA GLY A 136 9.51 -17.93 -18.61
C GLY A 136 10.23 -16.57 -18.46
N TYR A 137 9.72 -15.66 -17.62
CA TYR A 137 10.40 -14.38 -17.35
C TYR A 137 11.83 -14.61 -16.89
N PRO A 138 12.84 -13.93 -17.49
CA PRO A 138 14.24 -14.34 -17.35
C PRO A 138 14.89 -14.03 -15.99
N GLN A 139 14.23 -13.24 -15.14
CA GLN A 139 14.77 -12.84 -13.85
C GLN A 139 13.94 -13.47 -12.73
N GLU A 140 14.63 -13.88 -11.66
CA GLU A 140 13.98 -14.29 -10.42
C GLU A 140 13.20 -13.11 -9.81
N PHE A 141 12.03 -13.40 -9.24
CA PHE A 141 11.27 -12.37 -8.53
C PHE A 141 11.87 -12.18 -7.13
N PRO A 142 12.17 -10.93 -6.72
CA PRO A 142 12.81 -10.67 -5.44
C PRO A 142 11.84 -10.94 -4.27
N ALA A 143 12.42 -11.17 -3.08
CA ALA A 143 11.64 -11.27 -1.85
C ALA A 143 10.83 -9.98 -1.62
N LEU A 144 9.56 -10.14 -1.26
CA LEU A 144 8.69 -9.03 -0.89
C LEU A 144 9.15 -8.39 0.43
N ALA A 145 8.92 -7.09 0.57
CA ALA A 145 9.14 -6.37 1.82
C ALA A 145 8.32 -7.03 2.97
N PHE A 146 8.75 -6.86 4.20
CA PHE A 146 8.07 -7.40 5.39
C PHE A 146 7.70 -8.89 5.28
N GLY A 147 8.52 -9.68 4.57
CA GLY A 147 8.26 -11.10 4.31
C GLY A 147 6.95 -11.39 3.59
N GLY A 148 6.43 -10.42 2.83
CA GLY A 148 5.15 -10.54 2.10
C GLY A 148 3.91 -10.25 2.94
N GLN A 149 4.03 -9.75 4.18
CA GLN A 149 2.85 -9.39 4.97
C GLN A 149 2.03 -8.34 4.24
N MET A 150 0.75 -8.63 4.02
CA MET A 150 -0.15 -7.75 3.27
C MET A 150 -0.54 -6.52 4.10
N CYS A 151 -1.25 -5.58 3.48
CA CYS A 151 -1.55 -4.25 4.04
C CYS A 151 -0.29 -3.40 4.29
N SER A 152 0.75 -3.62 3.51
CA SER A 152 2.02 -2.88 3.47
C SER A 152 2.44 -2.62 2.02
N CYS A 153 3.64 -2.11 1.81
CA CYS A 153 4.21 -1.98 0.45
C CYS A 153 4.43 -3.34 -0.26
N SER A 154 4.40 -4.46 0.45
CA SER A 154 4.39 -5.80 -0.17
C SER A 154 3.18 -6.03 -1.07
N ALA A 155 2.02 -5.43 -0.72
CA ALA A 155 0.78 -5.54 -1.46
C ALA A 155 -0.12 -4.35 -1.15
N TYR A 156 -0.21 -3.39 -2.08
CA TYR A 156 -1.15 -2.26 -1.94
C TYR A 156 -2.60 -2.70 -2.06
N LEU A 157 -2.83 -3.78 -2.80
CA LEU A 157 -4.15 -4.38 -2.99
C LEU A 157 -4.19 -5.78 -2.36
N PRO A 158 -5.23 -6.15 -1.62
CA PRO A 158 -5.38 -7.49 -1.08
C PRO A 158 -5.89 -8.48 -2.14
N MET A 159 -5.18 -8.55 -3.28
CA MET A 159 -5.55 -9.41 -4.39
C MET A 159 -4.33 -9.90 -5.15
N PHE A 160 -4.49 -10.98 -5.91
CA PHE A 160 -3.56 -11.46 -6.94
C PHE A 160 -4.36 -12.19 -8.02
N GLY A 161 -3.70 -12.64 -9.08
CA GLY A 161 -4.36 -13.41 -10.13
C GLY A 161 -3.39 -13.99 -11.12
N ASP A 162 -3.93 -14.80 -12.03
CA ASP A 162 -3.24 -15.28 -13.22
C ASP A 162 -4.06 -15.03 -14.46
N VAL A 163 -3.37 -14.74 -15.53
CA VAL A 163 -3.92 -14.61 -16.87
C VAL A 163 -3.32 -15.67 -17.75
N ALA A 164 -4.18 -16.39 -18.48
CA ALA A 164 -3.83 -17.40 -19.45
C ALA A 164 -4.49 -17.08 -20.80
N PRO A 165 -4.08 -17.70 -21.92
CA PRO A 165 -4.63 -17.39 -23.24
C PRO A 165 -6.15 -17.56 -23.36
N ASP A 166 -6.74 -18.44 -22.57
CA ASP A 166 -8.15 -18.82 -22.62
C ASP A 166 -8.95 -18.44 -21.36
N GLY A 167 -8.39 -17.65 -20.44
CA GLY A 167 -9.08 -17.15 -19.25
C GLY A 167 -8.17 -16.48 -18.25
N ALA A 168 -8.78 -15.92 -17.22
CA ALA A 168 -8.05 -15.33 -16.09
C ALA A 168 -8.79 -15.58 -14.77
N TYR A 169 -8.13 -15.34 -13.66
CA TYR A 169 -8.82 -15.17 -12.39
C TYR A 169 -8.24 -14.02 -11.57
N MET A 170 -9.08 -13.47 -10.72
CA MET A 170 -8.72 -12.56 -9.64
C MET A 170 -9.06 -13.25 -8.31
N CYS A 171 -8.09 -13.32 -7.39
CA CYS A 171 -8.27 -13.80 -6.02
C CYS A 171 -8.22 -12.61 -5.06
N GLU A 172 -9.26 -12.41 -4.26
CA GLU A 172 -9.30 -11.44 -3.16
C GLU A 172 -9.02 -12.14 -1.84
N VAL A 173 -8.14 -11.55 -1.02
CA VAL A 173 -7.84 -11.98 0.36
C VAL A 173 -8.73 -11.20 1.31
N ILE A 174 -9.60 -11.90 2.06
CA ILE A 174 -10.65 -11.23 2.86
C ILE A 174 -10.12 -10.70 4.19
N GLU A 175 -9.19 -11.41 4.82
CA GLU A 175 -8.49 -10.98 6.04
C GLU A 175 -7.01 -10.66 5.74
N PRO A 176 -6.72 -9.62 4.91
CA PRO A 176 -5.36 -9.36 4.43
C PRO A 176 -4.38 -8.94 5.53
N TRP A 177 -4.88 -8.40 6.65
CA TRP A 177 -4.06 -8.07 7.82
C TRP A 177 -3.45 -9.30 8.50
N ASP A 178 -4.09 -10.48 8.36
CA ASP A 178 -3.61 -11.76 8.86
C ASP A 178 -3.17 -12.68 7.69
N ALA A 179 -2.54 -12.11 6.68
CA ALA A 179 -2.09 -12.84 5.50
C ALA A 179 -0.69 -12.40 5.05
N ARG A 180 0.06 -13.37 4.53
CA ARG A 180 1.35 -13.17 3.87
C ARG A 180 1.25 -13.65 2.43
N LEU A 181 1.57 -12.77 1.49
CA LEU A 181 1.64 -13.08 0.07
C LEU A 181 3.00 -13.71 -0.25
N HIS A 182 2.99 -14.80 -0.99
CA HIS A 182 4.16 -15.44 -1.56
C HIS A 182 4.11 -15.31 -3.08
N VAL A 183 5.24 -14.92 -3.66
CA VAL A 183 5.44 -14.84 -5.11
C VAL A 183 6.74 -15.59 -5.41
N GLU A 184 6.62 -16.81 -5.86
CA GLU A 184 7.77 -17.66 -6.19
C GLU A 184 7.91 -17.72 -7.72
N HIS A 185 8.98 -17.11 -8.24
CA HIS A 185 9.32 -17.15 -9.66
C HIS A 185 10.83 -17.35 -9.82
N PRO A 186 11.29 -18.56 -10.11
CA PRO A 186 12.67 -18.82 -10.49
C PRO A 186 12.95 -18.27 -11.89
N ALA A 187 14.15 -17.77 -12.13
CA ALA A 187 14.56 -17.22 -13.43
C ALA A 187 14.26 -18.19 -14.59
N GLY A 188 13.49 -17.71 -15.56
CA GLY A 188 13.04 -18.50 -16.72
C GLY A 188 11.98 -19.57 -16.42
N GLY A 189 11.43 -19.59 -15.22
CA GLY A 189 10.46 -20.58 -14.76
C GLY A 189 9.00 -20.11 -14.84
N VAL A 190 8.17 -20.77 -14.05
CA VAL A 190 6.75 -20.44 -13.85
C VAL A 190 6.54 -19.75 -12.52
N THR A 191 5.53 -18.92 -12.44
CA THR A 191 5.21 -18.21 -11.18
C THR A 191 4.21 -19.00 -10.35
N ARG A 192 4.38 -18.96 -9.03
CA ARG A 192 3.40 -19.45 -8.06
C ARG A 192 3.08 -18.34 -7.08
N THR A 193 1.83 -17.92 -7.09
CA THR A 193 1.32 -16.89 -6.17
C THR A 193 0.31 -17.51 -5.24
N TYR A 194 0.55 -17.43 -3.93
CA TYR A 194 -0.33 -18.00 -2.92
C TYR A 194 -0.22 -17.22 -1.60
N VAL A 195 -1.10 -17.54 -0.66
CA VAL A 195 -1.17 -16.88 0.64
C VAL A 195 -0.92 -17.88 1.76
N THR A 196 -0.14 -17.45 2.75
CA THR A 196 -0.10 -18.07 4.08
C THR A 196 -0.95 -17.23 5.03
N HIS A 197 -1.93 -17.86 5.67
CA HIS A 197 -2.73 -17.23 6.71
C HIS A 197 -1.99 -17.24 8.04
N LEU A 198 -1.96 -16.09 8.69
CA LEU A 198 -1.26 -15.86 9.96
C LEU A 198 -2.20 -15.99 11.14
N PRO A 199 -1.71 -16.47 12.30
CA PRO A 199 -2.44 -16.37 13.54
C PRO A 199 -2.59 -14.92 13.97
N SER A 200 -3.66 -14.57 14.66
CA SER A 200 -3.83 -13.27 15.30
C SER A 200 -3.60 -13.41 16.79
N MET A 201 -2.72 -12.58 17.36
CA MET A 201 -2.30 -12.68 18.78
C MET A 201 -1.85 -14.11 19.18
N GLY A 202 -1.13 -14.76 18.27
CA GLY A 202 -0.66 -16.15 18.44
C GLY A 202 -1.74 -17.22 18.31
N ARG A 203 -2.97 -16.89 17.88
CA ARG A 203 -4.08 -17.83 17.76
C ARG A 203 -4.66 -17.84 16.36
N MET A 204 -5.00 -19.03 15.90
CA MET A 204 -5.80 -19.24 14.69
C MET A 204 -7.19 -19.71 15.13
N ASP A 205 -8.06 -18.78 15.50
CA ASP A 205 -9.38 -19.06 16.09
C ASP A 205 -10.55 -18.44 15.31
N THR A 206 -10.25 -17.79 14.20
CA THR A 206 -11.24 -17.22 13.29
C THR A 206 -11.02 -17.72 11.87
N PRO A 207 -12.06 -17.83 11.04
CA PRO A 207 -11.93 -18.26 9.66
C PRO A 207 -10.99 -17.37 8.85
N ARG A 208 -10.42 -17.95 7.78
CA ARG A 208 -9.60 -17.27 6.77
C ARG A 208 -10.16 -17.57 5.39
N THR A 209 -10.40 -16.53 4.60
CA THR A 209 -11.15 -16.69 3.34
C THR A 209 -10.42 -16.08 2.14
N LEU A 210 -10.38 -16.84 1.04
CA LEU A 210 -10.04 -16.35 -0.29
C LEU A 210 -11.26 -16.45 -1.20
N GLU A 211 -11.52 -15.40 -1.99
CA GLU A 211 -12.62 -15.35 -2.97
C GLU A 211 -12.05 -15.23 -4.38
N TYR A 212 -12.37 -16.18 -5.25
CA TYR A 212 -11.91 -16.20 -6.64
C TYR A 212 -13.03 -15.78 -7.59
N THR A 213 -12.73 -14.82 -8.46
CA THR A 213 -13.57 -14.42 -9.59
C THR A 213 -12.88 -14.88 -10.86
N PHE A 214 -13.50 -15.81 -11.61
CA PHE A 214 -12.99 -16.31 -12.88
C PHE A 214 -13.49 -15.45 -14.03
N LEU A 215 -12.62 -15.21 -15.00
CA LEU A 215 -12.83 -14.31 -16.13
C LEU A 215 -12.68 -15.06 -17.46
N PRO A 216 -13.44 -14.68 -18.50
CA PRO A 216 -13.43 -15.39 -19.79
C PRO A 216 -12.14 -15.19 -20.58
N ALA A 217 -12.00 -15.92 -21.68
CA ALA A 217 -10.95 -15.72 -22.67
C ALA A 217 -10.90 -14.27 -23.17
N GLY A 218 -9.68 -13.76 -23.41
CA GLY A 218 -9.41 -12.38 -23.79
C GLY A 218 -9.30 -11.39 -22.61
N SER A 219 -9.44 -11.88 -21.39
CA SER A 219 -9.14 -11.09 -20.19
C SER A 219 -7.62 -10.88 -20.03
N ASP A 220 -7.25 -9.74 -19.49
CA ASP A 220 -5.86 -9.32 -19.23
C ASP A 220 -5.72 -8.78 -17.79
N PHE A 221 -4.54 -8.24 -17.43
CA PHE A 221 -4.33 -7.65 -16.11
C PHE A 221 -5.26 -6.47 -15.82
N ASN A 222 -5.74 -5.73 -16.85
CA ASN A 222 -6.76 -4.70 -16.66
C ASN A 222 -8.06 -5.35 -16.19
N SER A 223 -8.46 -6.46 -16.81
CA SER A 223 -9.66 -7.21 -16.43
C SER A 223 -9.57 -7.71 -14.97
N VAL A 224 -8.40 -8.19 -14.54
CA VAL A 224 -8.14 -8.61 -13.16
C VAL A 224 -8.28 -7.43 -12.19
N ALA A 225 -7.66 -6.28 -12.49
CA ALA A 225 -7.77 -5.07 -11.69
C ALA A 225 -9.23 -4.55 -11.63
N LYS A 226 -9.96 -4.58 -12.75
CA LYS A 226 -11.37 -4.14 -12.80
C LYS A 226 -12.31 -5.09 -12.04
N ALA A 227 -12.03 -6.39 -12.05
CA ALA A 227 -12.75 -7.33 -11.20
C ALA A 227 -12.59 -6.99 -9.72
N PHE A 228 -11.37 -6.64 -9.27
CA PHE A 228 -11.16 -6.18 -7.90
C PHE A 228 -11.82 -4.82 -7.62
N ARG A 229 -11.76 -3.86 -8.55
CA ARG A 229 -12.47 -2.57 -8.42
C ARG A 229 -13.97 -2.78 -8.20
N ALA A 230 -14.59 -3.66 -8.97
CA ALA A 230 -16.02 -4.00 -8.80
C ALA A 230 -16.30 -4.60 -7.41
N ARG A 231 -15.37 -5.42 -6.86
CA ARG A 231 -15.47 -5.93 -5.49
C ARG A 231 -15.35 -4.83 -4.44
N ALA A 232 -14.42 -3.89 -4.63
CA ALA A 232 -14.27 -2.74 -3.74
C ALA A 232 -15.53 -1.87 -3.74
N GLU A 233 -16.17 -1.67 -4.89
CA GLU A 233 -17.45 -0.96 -5.02
C GLU A 233 -18.59 -1.72 -4.33
N GLU A 234 -18.74 -3.01 -4.60
CA GLU A 234 -19.75 -3.89 -3.97
C GLU A 234 -19.66 -3.87 -2.44
N LYS A 235 -18.43 -3.85 -1.90
CA LYS A 235 -18.16 -3.76 -0.46
C LYS A 235 -18.23 -2.33 0.10
N GLY A 236 -18.52 -1.31 -0.72
CA GLY A 236 -18.61 0.09 -0.30
C GLY A 236 -17.26 0.73 0.06
N ARG A 237 -16.13 0.13 -0.35
CA ARG A 237 -14.78 0.66 -0.10
C ARG A 237 -14.31 1.67 -1.15
N LEU A 238 -14.96 1.73 -2.30
CA LEU A 238 -14.61 2.62 -3.40
C LEU A 238 -15.20 4.02 -3.14
N ILE A 239 -14.46 4.86 -2.43
CA ILE A 239 -14.85 6.26 -2.15
C ILE A 239 -14.02 7.18 -3.03
N THR A 240 -14.66 7.75 -4.05
CA THR A 240 -13.98 8.58 -5.04
C THR A 240 -13.55 9.95 -4.50
N LEU A 241 -12.52 10.54 -5.09
CA LEU A 241 -12.09 11.93 -4.82
C LEU A 241 -13.25 12.91 -4.99
N LYS A 242 -14.15 12.68 -5.95
CA LYS A 242 -15.34 13.50 -6.14
C LYS A 242 -16.29 13.44 -4.93
N GLN A 243 -16.46 12.26 -4.32
CA GLN A 243 -17.25 12.11 -3.09
C GLN A 243 -16.54 12.73 -1.89
N LYS A 244 -15.21 12.65 -1.84
CA LYS A 244 -14.39 13.30 -0.79
C LYS A 244 -14.42 14.82 -0.92
N ALA A 245 -14.27 15.38 -2.14
CA ALA A 245 -14.35 16.81 -2.41
C ALA A 245 -15.73 17.41 -2.02
N ALA A 246 -16.81 16.67 -2.20
CA ALA A 246 -18.14 17.10 -1.76
C ALA A 246 -18.24 17.30 -0.23
N ARG A 247 -17.35 16.65 0.54
CA ARG A 247 -17.27 16.78 2.01
C ARG A 247 -16.20 17.79 2.44
N ILE A 248 -15.08 17.85 1.70
CA ILE A 248 -13.92 18.69 1.99
C ILE A 248 -13.52 19.44 0.71
N PRO A 249 -14.11 20.62 0.46
CA PRO A 249 -13.88 21.38 -0.80
C PRO A 249 -12.42 21.77 -1.05
N THR A 250 -11.57 21.84 -0.02
CA THR A 250 -10.13 22.10 -0.14
C THR A 250 -9.45 21.10 -1.08
N LEU A 251 -10.02 19.88 -1.25
CA LEU A 251 -9.49 18.88 -2.17
C LEU A 251 -9.43 19.39 -3.62
N ASP A 252 -10.41 20.17 -4.08
CA ASP A 252 -10.40 20.77 -5.42
C ASP A 252 -9.20 21.72 -5.61
N SER A 253 -8.72 22.33 -4.54
CA SER A 253 -7.51 23.16 -4.56
C SER A 253 -6.24 22.35 -4.61
N LEU A 254 -6.23 21.12 -4.07
CA LEU A 254 -5.08 20.21 -4.11
C LEU A 254 -4.87 19.61 -5.52
N VAL A 255 -5.95 19.39 -6.28
CA VAL A 255 -5.86 18.83 -7.63
C VAL A 255 -5.00 19.73 -8.52
N GLY A 256 -3.93 19.16 -9.09
CA GLY A 256 -2.95 19.86 -9.90
C GLY A 256 -1.93 20.69 -9.13
N CYS A 257 -1.90 20.64 -7.79
CA CYS A 257 -0.82 21.28 -7.03
C CYS A 257 0.53 20.65 -7.34
N TYR A 258 1.55 21.50 -7.42
CA TYR A 258 2.96 21.08 -7.40
C TYR A 258 3.34 20.79 -5.96
N VAL A 259 3.73 19.57 -5.67
CA VAL A 259 4.20 19.23 -4.33
C VAL A 259 5.59 19.85 -4.15
N TYR A 260 5.70 20.78 -3.23
CA TYR A 260 6.96 21.37 -2.79
C TYR A 260 7.29 20.83 -1.39
N HIS A 261 8.17 19.82 -1.36
CA HIS A 261 8.53 19.10 -0.15
C HIS A 261 9.91 19.55 0.33
N VAL A 262 9.98 20.13 1.51
CA VAL A 262 11.22 20.65 2.10
C VAL A 262 11.22 20.50 3.62
N GLY A 263 12.44 20.49 4.19
CA GLY A 263 12.63 20.37 5.64
C GLY A 263 13.09 21.69 6.30
N ILE A 264 12.92 21.78 7.58
CA ILE A 264 13.39 22.87 8.46
C ILE A 264 14.67 22.45 9.17
N LYS A 265 14.61 21.44 10.01
CA LYS A 265 15.73 20.93 10.81
C LYS A 265 15.90 19.44 10.56
N SER A 266 17.13 19.01 10.32
CA SER A 266 17.51 17.62 10.43
C SER A 266 18.59 17.46 11.49
N HIS A 267 18.54 16.36 12.23
CA HIS A 267 19.56 15.92 13.16
C HIS A 267 19.68 14.41 13.06
N THR A 268 20.87 13.91 12.77
CA THR A 268 21.10 12.46 12.70
C THR A 268 21.85 12.02 13.96
N SER A 269 21.19 11.23 14.79
CA SER A 269 21.76 10.66 16.01
C SER A 269 22.96 9.77 15.71
N PRO A 270 24.02 9.78 16.54
CA PRO A 270 25.15 8.84 16.42
C PRO A 270 24.76 7.36 16.42
N ASP A 271 23.60 7.02 16.98
CA ASP A 271 23.04 5.66 16.97
C ASP A 271 22.33 5.31 15.66
N SER A 272 22.07 6.29 14.78
CA SER A 272 21.40 6.06 13.51
C SER A 272 22.27 5.31 12.50
N ALA A 273 21.64 4.43 11.70
CA ALA A 273 22.32 3.79 10.57
C ALA A 273 22.73 4.76 9.46
N PHE A 274 22.18 5.99 9.46
CA PHE A 274 22.48 7.04 8.50
C PHE A 274 23.52 8.05 9.00
N TYR A 275 24.06 7.85 10.23
CA TYR A 275 25.03 8.78 10.78
C TYR A 275 26.30 8.85 9.93
N ASN A 276 26.66 10.05 9.50
CA ASN A 276 27.89 10.29 8.74
C ASN A 276 29.06 10.38 9.71
N THR A 277 29.84 9.30 9.79
CA THR A 277 31.04 9.20 10.65
C THR A 277 32.25 9.86 10.03
N GLU A 278 32.30 10.06 8.70
CA GLU A 278 33.43 10.67 7.99
C GLU A 278 33.41 12.21 8.15
N ASP A 279 32.22 12.79 8.11
CA ASP A 279 32.01 14.24 8.29
C ASP A 279 30.79 14.48 9.20
N PRO A 280 31.00 14.50 10.53
CA PRO A 280 29.92 14.69 11.49
C PRO A 280 29.13 16.00 11.31
N SER A 281 29.71 17.02 10.65
CA SER A 281 28.99 18.29 10.39
C SER A 281 27.83 18.14 9.41
N LYS A 282 27.78 17.05 8.64
CA LYS A 282 26.69 16.74 7.71
C LYS A 282 25.48 16.06 8.37
N ASN A 283 25.57 15.77 9.66
CA ASN A 283 24.46 15.15 10.38
C ASN A 283 23.40 16.18 10.85
N ASP A 284 23.71 17.45 10.77
CA ASP A 284 22.84 18.54 11.19
C ASP A 284 22.60 19.52 10.05
N SER A 285 21.37 19.94 9.86
CA SER A 285 21.03 21.04 8.98
C SER A 285 19.88 21.87 9.55
N LEU A 286 19.87 23.15 9.22
CA LEU A 286 18.83 24.07 9.64
C LEU A 286 18.55 25.07 8.51
N VAL A 287 17.29 25.15 8.11
CA VAL A 287 16.73 26.21 7.28
C VAL A 287 15.62 26.88 8.05
N THR A 288 15.62 28.20 8.17
CA THR A 288 14.62 28.91 8.96
C THR A 288 13.26 28.98 8.27
N PHE A 289 12.20 29.18 9.03
CA PHE A 289 10.86 29.42 8.47
C PHE A 289 10.83 30.66 7.57
N ASP A 290 11.60 31.71 7.92
CA ASP A 290 11.68 32.93 7.10
C ASP A 290 12.40 32.67 5.75
N GLN A 291 13.44 31.82 5.72
CA GLN A 291 14.04 31.39 4.45
C GLN A 291 13.06 30.63 3.57
N ARG A 292 12.27 29.70 4.16
CA ARG A 292 11.21 29.00 3.41
C ARG A 292 10.11 29.96 2.92
N THR A 293 9.82 31.00 3.71
CA THR A 293 8.87 32.05 3.26
C THR A 293 9.37 32.76 2.00
N GLU A 294 10.65 33.09 1.91
CA GLU A 294 11.23 33.68 0.69
C GLU A 294 11.16 32.72 -0.50
N GLU A 295 11.36 31.41 -0.29
CA GLU A 295 11.21 30.40 -1.34
C GLU A 295 9.76 30.31 -1.86
N ILE A 296 8.75 30.43 -0.98
CA ILE A 296 7.33 30.50 -1.38
C ILE A 296 7.09 31.70 -2.28
N HIS A 297 7.60 32.88 -1.93
CA HIS A 297 7.50 34.07 -2.78
C HIS A 297 8.27 33.92 -4.10
N GLU A 298 9.43 33.23 -4.08
CA GLU A 298 10.22 32.97 -5.29
C GLU A 298 9.45 32.05 -6.25
N LEU A 299 8.85 30.97 -5.77
CA LEU A 299 8.00 30.10 -6.58
C LEU A 299 6.88 30.89 -7.27
N LYS A 300 6.29 31.84 -6.55
CA LYS A 300 5.26 32.73 -7.13
C LYS A 300 5.82 33.65 -8.20
N ARG A 301 6.99 34.24 -7.98
CA ARG A 301 7.68 35.11 -8.98
C ARG A 301 8.03 34.35 -10.25
N HIS A 302 8.37 33.05 -10.15
CA HIS A 302 8.62 32.14 -11.29
C HIS A 302 7.34 31.57 -11.92
N GLY A 303 6.16 31.99 -11.43
CA GLY A 303 4.86 31.65 -12.03
C GLY A 303 4.35 30.27 -11.65
N ALA A 304 4.75 29.71 -10.52
CA ALA A 304 4.07 28.56 -9.95
C ALA A 304 2.67 28.99 -9.51
N GLU A 305 1.64 28.40 -10.13
CA GLU A 305 0.25 28.84 -9.91
C GLU A 305 -0.39 28.13 -8.72
N ARG A 306 -0.04 26.86 -8.52
CA ARG A 306 -0.62 25.97 -7.50
C ARG A 306 0.49 25.21 -6.81
N VAL A 307 0.68 25.42 -5.54
CA VAL A 307 1.68 24.73 -4.74
C VAL A 307 1.04 24.15 -3.49
N TYR A 308 1.43 22.96 -3.15
CA TYR A 308 1.22 22.37 -1.82
C TYR A 308 2.59 22.29 -1.14
N LEU A 309 2.81 23.12 -0.13
CA LEU A 309 3.99 23.02 0.72
C LEU A 309 3.83 21.85 1.69
N HIS A 310 4.71 20.86 1.53
CA HIS A 310 4.89 19.78 2.49
C HIS A 310 6.15 20.07 3.31
N LEU A 311 5.99 20.25 4.61
CA LEU A 311 7.06 20.72 5.50
C LEU A 311 7.47 19.66 6.52
N ASP A 312 8.71 19.17 6.40
CA ASP A 312 9.35 18.25 7.33
C ASP A 312 10.16 18.99 8.39
N GLY A 313 10.54 18.31 9.46
CA GLY A 313 11.51 18.82 10.43
C GLY A 313 11.09 20.11 11.13
N TRP A 314 9.82 20.47 11.10
CA TRP A 314 9.29 21.73 11.64
C TRP A 314 9.29 21.78 13.18
N GLY A 315 9.30 20.62 13.84
CA GLY A 315 9.35 20.52 15.31
C GLY A 315 10.75 20.70 15.88
N GLN A 316 10.81 20.95 17.19
CA GLN A 316 12.06 21.21 17.92
C GLN A 316 13.11 20.10 17.76
N PRO A 317 12.73 18.80 17.76
CA PRO A 317 13.72 17.72 17.60
C PRO A 317 14.34 17.65 16.20
N GLY A 318 13.61 18.09 15.17
CA GLY A 318 13.99 17.90 13.76
C GLY A 318 13.36 16.64 13.14
N TYR A 319 13.58 16.47 11.84
CA TYR A 319 13.00 15.38 11.05
C TYR A 319 13.36 14.00 11.62
N ASP A 320 12.38 13.14 11.77
CA ASP A 320 12.49 11.77 12.31
C ASP A 320 13.19 11.67 13.67
N ASN A 321 12.94 12.63 14.54
CA ASN A 321 13.48 12.63 15.89
C ASN A 321 12.37 12.74 16.95
N GLN A 322 12.55 12.03 18.06
CA GLN A 322 11.75 12.09 19.29
C GLN A 322 10.24 11.91 19.12
N HIS A 323 9.78 11.36 17.97
CA HIS A 323 8.37 11.05 17.83
C HIS A 323 7.88 10.12 18.96
N PRO A 324 6.63 10.33 19.44
CA PRO A 324 5.63 11.31 19.01
C PRO A 324 5.72 12.68 19.69
N ASP A 325 6.82 13.01 20.39
CA ASP A 325 7.01 14.27 21.12
C ASP A 325 7.69 15.33 20.22
N TYR A 326 6.98 15.73 19.17
CA TYR A 326 7.53 16.57 18.12
C TYR A 326 7.46 18.08 18.40
N LEU A 327 6.65 18.47 19.37
CA LEU A 327 6.47 19.87 19.79
C LEU A 327 7.60 20.36 20.72
N PRO A 328 7.82 21.70 20.80
CA PRO A 328 7.17 22.80 20.06
C PRO A 328 7.72 22.97 18.65
N ALA A 329 7.25 23.98 17.90
CA ALA A 329 7.89 24.41 16.65
C ALA A 329 9.35 24.80 16.89
N CYS A 330 10.24 24.46 15.94
CA CYS A 330 11.69 24.62 16.08
C CYS A 330 12.08 26.08 16.40
N ALA A 331 12.58 26.30 17.62
CA ALA A 331 12.91 27.64 18.13
C ALA A 331 14.03 28.29 17.34
N GLU A 332 15.06 27.51 16.94
CA GLU A 332 16.20 27.98 16.16
C GLU A 332 15.78 28.44 14.76
N ALA A 333 14.68 27.88 14.22
CA ALA A 333 14.14 28.26 12.93
C ALA A 333 13.17 29.45 12.99
N GLY A 334 12.80 29.94 14.19
CA GLY A 334 11.87 31.05 14.38
C GLY A 334 10.65 30.73 15.24
N GLY A 335 10.55 29.49 15.76
CA GLY A 335 9.51 29.05 16.68
C GLY A 335 8.10 29.15 16.11
N TRP A 336 7.09 29.22 16.96
CA TRP A 336 5.69 29.30 16.58
C TRP A 336 5.35 30.49 15.68
N GLU A 337 5.97 31.64 15.93
CA GLU A 337 5.75 32.85 15.13
C GLU A 337 6.31 32.69 13.71
N GLY A 338 7.49 32.08 13.58
CA GLY A 338 8.08 31.79 12.26
C GLY A 338 7.23 30.80 11.47
N LEU A 339 6.82 29.70 12.10
CA LEU A 339 5.94 28.71 11.46
C LEU A 339 4.61 29.34 11.02
N LYS A 340 4.04 30.21 11.87
CA LYS A 340 2.80 30.90 11.51
C LYS A 340 2.99 31.86 10.34
N ARG A 341 4.09 32.63 10.27
CA ARG A 341 4.37 33.51 9.13
C ARG A 341 4.50 32.71 7.84
N LEU A 342 5.17 31.56 7.85
CA LEU A 342 5.30 30.69 6.67
C LEU A 342 3.91 30.16 6.23
N CYS A 343 3.11 29.70 7.18
CA CYS A 343 1.74 29.26 6.91
C CYS A 343 0.89 30.37 6.28
N ASP A 344 0.91 31.57 6.87
CA ASP A 344 0.17 32.74 6.38
C ASP A 344 0.67 33.13 4.96
N ALA A 345 1.96 33.14 4.70
CA ALA A 345 2.53 33.45 3.38
C ALA A 345 2.08 32.45 2.31
N CYS A 346 2.02 31.15 2.61
CA CYS A 346 1.46 30.17 1.68
C CYS A 346 0.02 30.54 1.30
N HIS A 347 -0.81 30.87 2.27
CA HIS A 347 -2.21 31.23 2.02
C HIS A 347 -2.36 32.58 1.27
N GLU A 348 -1.51 33.56 1.55
CA GLU A 348 -1.47 34.85 0.85
C GLU A 348 -1.14 34.68 -0.64
N GLU A 349 -0.26 33.74 -0.98
CA GLU A 349 0.07 33.38 -2.37
C GLU A 349 -1.00 32.46 -3.02
N GLY A 350 -2.00 32.00 -2.25
CA GLY A 350 -3.03 31.08 -2.70
C GLY A 350 -2.58 29.63 -2.75
N TYR A 351 -1.55 29.27 -1.98
CA TYR A 351 -0.98 27.93 -1.86
C TYR A 351 -1.56 27.17 -0.68
N LEU A 352 -1.41 25.85 -0.71
CA LEU A 352 -1.80 24.97 0.40
C LEU A 352 -0.60 24.71 1.32
N PHE A 353 -0.88 24.58 2.61
CA PHE A 353 0.11 24.35 3.65
C PHE A 353 -0.16 23.05 4.39
N GLY A 354 0.87 22.20 4.54
CA GLY A 354 0.79 20.95 5.28
C GLY A 354 2.07 20.59 5.98
N LEU A 355 1.93 19.77 7.02
CA LEU A 355 3.01 19.35 7.90
C LEU A 355 3.14 17.83 7.91
N HIS A 356 4.39 17.37 7.98
CA HIS A 356 4.77 16.00 8.31
C HIS A 356 4.68 15.76 9.82
N ASP A 357 4.16 14.61 10.21
CA ASP A 357 4.27 14.05 11.55
C ASP A 357 4.18 12.52 11.48
N GLN A 358 4.62 11.80 12.51
CA GLN A 358 4.53 10.34 12.50
C GLN A 358 4.25 9.79 13.91
N TYR A 359 3.60 8.60 13.99
CA TYR A 359 3.07 8.01 15.21
C TYR A 359 3.23 6.48 15.25
N ARG A 360 4.30 5.97 14.64
CA ARG A 360 4.70 4.57 14.72
C ARG A 360 6.08 4.41 15.34
N ASP A 361 7.06 5.16 14.87
CA ASP A 361 8.40 5.15 15.43
C ASP A 361 8.36 5.83 16.80
N TYR A 362 8.87 5.14 17.80
CA TYR A 362 8.83 5.59 19.20
C TYR A 362 10.25 5.67 19.73
N TYR A 363 10.83 6.85 19.62
CA TYR A 363 12.22 7.08 19.99
C TYR A 363 12.45 6.99 21.49
N LEU A 364 13.55 6.31 21.89
CA LEU A 364 13.84 6.07 23.31
C LEU A 364 14.19 7.35 24.08
N ASP A 365 14.64 8.40 23.39
CA ASP A 365 14.95 9.73 23.93
C ASP A 365 13.76 10.70 23.84
N ALA A 366 12.60 10.26 23.39
CA ALA A 366 11.39 11.08 23.41
C ALA A 366 11.01 11.44 24.87
N PRO A 367 10.67 12.71 25.17
CA PRO A 367 10.36 13.17 26.54
C PRO A 367 9.27 12.37 27.27
N THR A 368 8.30 11.82 26.53
CA THR A 368 7.22 10.99 27.11
C THR A 368 7.39 9.50 26.82
N TYR A 369 8.62 9.08 26.47
CA TYR A 369 8.89 7.67 26.25
C TYR A 369 8.57 6.82 27.49
N ASP A 370 7.75 5.79 27.30
CA ASP A 370 7.42 4.78 28.29
C ASP A 370 7.39 3.41 27.58
N PRO A 371 8.24 2.45 27.98
CA PRO A 371 8.25 1.11 27.35
C PRO A 371 6.90 0.40 27.45
N ASP A 372 6.04 0.78 28.39
CA ASP A 372 4.68 0.26 28.48
C ASP A 372 3.71 0.82 27.41
N ASN A 373 4.11 1.83 26.66
CA ASN A 373 3.38 2.35 25.51
C ASN A 373 3.87 1.74 24.19
N ALA A 374 4.98 1.02 24.21
CA ALA A 374 5.53 0.38 23.01
C ALA A 374 4.79 -0.92 22.67
N VAL A 375 4.83 -1.28 21.38
CA VAL A 375 4.39 -2.58 20.89
C VAL A 375 5.18 -3.69 21.58
N ARG A 376 4.48 -4.58 22.24
CA ARG A 376 5.04 -5.79 22.85
C ARG A 376 4.79 -6.99 21.93
N LEU A 377 5.86 -7.62 21.49
CA LEU A 377 5.81 -8.79 20.61
C LEU A 377 5.21 -10.01 21.33
N ALA A 378 4.92 -11.07 20.58
CA ALA A 378 4.29 -12.28 21.09
C ALA A 378 5.10 -13.00 22.18
N ASP A 379 6.44 -12.90 22.14
CA ASP A 379 7.35 -13.43 23.15
C ASP A 379 7.51 -12.51 24.39
N GLY A 380 6.79 -11.38 24.42
CA GLY A 380 6.84 -10.40 25.49
C GLY A 380 7.95 -9.37 25.37
N THR A 381 8.80 -9.43 24.36
CA THR A 381 9.86 -8.45 24.09
C THR A 381 9.36 -7.21 23.37
N LEU A 382 10.16 -6.15 23.31
CA LEU A 382 9.92 -4.96 22.51
C LEU A 382 10.70 -5.09 21.19
N PHE A 383 10.09 -4.65 20.08
CA PHE A 383 10.84 -4.45 18.85
C PHE A 383 11.77 -3.24 19.04
N GLU A 384 13.05 -3.40 18.74
CA GLU A 384 14.06 -2.34 18.88
C GLU A 384 14.89 -2.25 17.60
N MET A 385 15.10 -1.05 17.12
CA MET A 385 16.02 -0.76 16.03
C MET A 385 16.68 0.61 16.20
N ALA A 386 17.73 0.90 15.39
CA ALA A 386 18.45 2.16 15.35
C ALA A 386 18.79 2.51 13.90
N ARG A 387 17.78 2.76 13.09
CA ARG A 387 17.97 3.02 11.66
C ARG A 387 17.79 4.48 11.27
N TRP A 388 16.63 5.08 11.63
CA TRP A 388 16.27 6.41 11.18
C TRP A 388 17.01 7.52 11.92
N ALA A 389 16.77 8.78 11.54
CA ALA A 389 17.58 9.93 12.01
C ALA A 389 17.69 10.02 13.54
N GLY A 390 16.61 9.82 14.28
CA GLY A 390 16.60 9.87 15.75
C GLY A 390 17.29 8.72 16.47
N GLY A 391 17.76 7.69 15.76
CA GLY A 391 18.52 6.57 16.34
C GLY A 391 17.64 5.50 16.97
N LYS A 392 17.90 5.15 18.25
CA LYS A 392 17.22 4.04 18.93
C LYS A 392 15.73 4.28 19.12
N GLN A 393 14.93 3.29 18.69
CA GLN A 393 13.48 3.35 18.76
C GLN A 393 12.84 1.98 18.98
N ASN A 394 11.64 2.00 19.55
CA ASN A 394 10.65 0.91 19.51
C ASN A 394 9.53 1.30 18.52
N TYR A 395 8.42 0.57 18.52
CA TYR A 395 7.18 0.99 17.86
C TYR A 395 6.16 1.43 18.90
N LEU A 396 5.56 2.60 18.72
CA LEU A 396 4.41 3.05 19.51
C LEU A 396 3.22 2.13 19.20
N CYS A 397 2.53 1.64 20.23
CA CYS A 397 1.30 0.90 19.99
C CYS A 397 0.26 1.79 19.29
N ALA A 398 -0.21 1.38 18.11
CA ALA A 398 -1.11 2.19 17.29
C ALA A 398 -2.43 2.55 18.01
N SER A 399 -2.82 1.80 19.05
CA SER A 399 -3.98 2.13 19.89
C SER A 399 -3.83 3.47 20.63
N LEU A 400 -2.60 3.95 20.81
CA LEU A 400 -2.29 5.23 21.46
C LEU A 400 -2.11 6.38 20.46
N ALA A 401 -1.85 6.06 19.18
CA ALA A 401 -1.59 7.06 18.15
C ALA A 401 -2.71 8.13 18.03
N PRO A 402 -4.03 7.81 18.07
CA PRO A 402 -5.07 8.84 17.98
C PRO A 402 -5.00 9.90 19.09
N ALA A 403 -4.58 9.52 20.31
CA ALA A 403 -4.43 10.46 21.43
C ALA A 403 -3.23 11.39 21.20
N TYR A 404 -2.11 10.86 20.72
CA TYR A 404 -0.93 11.68 20.41
C TYR A 404 -1.19 12.61 19.22
N VAL A 405 -1.84 12.13 18.16
CA VAL A 405 -2.28 12.96 17.02
C VAL A 405 -3.13 14.13 17.54
N GLN A 406 -4.17 13.84 18.33
CA GLN A 406 -5.02 14.88 18.88
C GLN A 406 -4.22 15.87 19.73
N ARG A 407 -3.33 15.40 20.63
CA ARG A 407 -2.48 16.25 21.47
C ARG A 407 -1.65 17.23 20.63
N ASN A 408 -0.95 16.72 19.63
CA ASN A 408 -0.01 17.52 18.84
C ASN A 408 -0.74 18.53 17.96
N PHE A 409 -1.80 18.12 17.27
CA PHE A 409 -2.51 19.01 16.35
C PHE A 409 -3.38 20.03 17.06
N GLU A 410 -3.95 19.72 18.22
CA GLU A 410 -4.65 20.74 19.03
C GLU A 410 -3.70 21.86 19.49
N GLU A 411 -2.42 21.55 19.73
CA GLU A 411 -1.42 22.57 20.08
C GLU A 411 -1.10 23.45 18.86
N LEU A 412 -0.93 22.87 17.66
CA LEU A 412 -0.79 23.62 16.41
C LEU A 412 -1.97 24.60 16.21
N PHE A 413 -3.20 24.13 16.42
CA PHE A 413 -4.40 24.96 16.24
C PHE A 413 -4.47 26.09 17.27
N ARG A 414 -4.03 25.88 18.53
CA ARG A 414 -3.95 26.95 19.57
C ARG A 414 -2.96 28.04 19.18
N HIS A 415 -1.91 27.70 18.44
CA HIS A 415 -0.96 28.68 17.90
C HIS A 415 -1.40 29.31 16.59
N GLY A 416 -2.64 29.03 16.13
CA GLY A 416 -3.24 29.65 14.96
C GLY A 416 -2.68 29.13 13.63
N ILE A 417 -2.03 27.95 13.63
CA ILE A 417 -1.59 27.29 12.39
C ILE A 417 -2.81 26.69 11.70
N LYS A 418 -3.05 27.09 10.45
CA LYS A 418 -4.14 26.60 9.62
C LYS A 418 -3.62 25.60 8.62
N LEU A 419 -3.92 24.32 8.84
CA LEU A 419 -3.51 23.25 7.94
C LEU A 419 -4.56 23.00 6.87
N ASP A 420 -4.13 22.88 5.62
CA ASP A 420 -4.95 22.37 4.51
C ASP A 420 -4.80 20.86 4.36
N ALA A 421 -3.59 20.36 4.66
CA ALA A 421 -3.28 18.94 4.58
C ALA A 421 -2.32 18.51 5.69
N VAL A 422 -2.22 17.20 5.87
CA VAL A 422 -1.29 16.55 6.79
C VAL A 422 -0.72 15.29 6.16
N TYR A 423 0.54 15.03 6.44
CA TYR A 423 1.21 13.78 6.13
C TYR A 423 1.47 13.03 7.44
N LEU A 424 0.79 11.88 7.60
CA LEU A 424 1.03 10.96 8.70
C LEU A 424 1.89 9.83 8.19
N ASP A 425 3.16 9.93 8.46
CA ASP A 425 4.20 9.07 7.90
C ASP A 425 4.03 7.60 8.28
N VAL A 426 4.57 6.70 7.46
CA VAL A 426 4.71 5.25 7.59
C VAL A 426 3.42 4.45 7.79
N PHE A 427 2.25 5.07 7.89
CA PHE A 427 1.02 4.35 8.21
C PHE A 427 0.58 3.39 7.11
N THR A 428 0.82 3.71 5.84
CA THR A 428 0.31 2.96 4.68
C THR A 428 1.35 2.07 4.02
N CYS A 429 2.64 2.30 4.24
CA CYS A 429 3.73 1.51 3.66
C CYS A 429 4.19 0.35 4.56
N ASN A 430 4.09 0.52 5.89
CA ASN A 430 4.55 -0.47 6.84
C ASN A 430 3.45 -1.47 7.22
N GLU A 431 3.87 -2.68 7.56
CA GLU A 431 3.00 -3.76 8.03
C GLU A 431 2.18 -3.35 9.26
N ALA A 432 1.05 -4.03 9.45
CA ALA A 432 0.24 -3.86 10.64
C ALA A 432 0.88 -4.58 11.83
N ASP A 433 0.97 -3.88 12.97
CA ASP A 433 1.56 -4.40 14.20
C ASP A 433 0.54 -5.15 15.06
N GLU A 434 0.98 -6.16 15.81
CA GLU A 434 0.24 -6.75 16.95
C GLU A 434 0.92 -6.34 18.26
N CYS A 435 0.13 -6.12 19.30
CA CYS A 435 0.65 -5.80 20.63
C CYS A 435 0.06 -6.73 21.70
N THR A 436 0.93 -7.45 22.41
CA THR A 436 0.52 -8.35 23.50
C THR A 436 0.52 -7.68 24.88
N ASN A 437 0.79 -6.37 24.97
CA ASN A 437 0.73 -5.64 26.24
C ASN A 437 -0.70 -5.70 26.81
N PRO A 438 -0.91 -6.18 28.07
CA PRO A 438 -2.24 -6.31 28.64
C PRO A 438 -2.96 -4.98 28.89
N ARG A 439 -2.26 -3.84 28.88
CA ARG A 439 -2.87 -2.51 29.00
C ARG A 439 -3.54 -2.04 27.71
N HIS A 440 -3.03 -2.49 26.56
CA HIS A 440 -3.52 -2.12 25.21
C HIS A 440 -3.28 -3.26 24.22
N PRO A 441 -3.88 -4.44 24.44
CA PRO A 441 -3.77 -5.54 23.50
C PRO A 441 -4.38 -5.13 22.17
N MET A 442 -3.69 -5.47 21.07
CA MET A 442 -4.07 -4.96 19.76
C MET A 442 -3.74 -6.01 18.68
N THR A 443 -4.74 -6.40 17.90
CA THR A 443 -4.57 -7.23 16.70
C THR A 443 -4.12 -6.37 15.51
N ARG A 444 -3.60 -6.99 14.43
CA ARG A 444 -3.23 -6.26 13.18
C ARG A 444 -4.43 -5.52 12.60
N TYR A 445 -5.63 -6.11 12.60
CA TYR A 445 -6.85 -5.41 12.18
C TYR A 445 -7.11 -4.15 13.01
N GLN A 446 -6.97 -4.24 14.33
CA GLN A 446 -7.15 -3.09 15.21
C GLN A 446 -6.07 -2.03 14.97
N SER A 447 -4.81 -2.43 14.69
CA SER A 447 -3.73 -1.51 14.32
C SER A 447 -4.11 -0.63 13.13
N LEU A 448 -4.58 -1.24 12.03
CA LEU A 448 -5.06 -0.51 10.85
C LEU A 448 -6.24 0.41 11.18
N ARG A 449 -7.15 -0.04 12.03
CA ARG A 449 -8.30 0.78 12.47
C ARG A 449 -7.86 2.00 13.28
N TYR A 450 -6.87 1.88 14.16
CA TYR A 450 -6.33 3.03 14.90
C TYR A 450 -5.57 4.00 14.00
N ARG A 451 -4.76 3.49 13.04
CA ARG A 451 -4.13 4.34 12.01
C ARG A 451 -5.20 5.10 11.22
N LYS A 452 -6.28 4.42 10.79
CA LYS A 452 -7.42 5.06 10.12
C LYS A 452 -8.09 6.13 10.97
N GLN A 453 -8.26 5.92 12.29
CA GLN A 453 -8.82 6.93 13.19
C GLN A 453 -8.01 8.22 13.21
N CYS A 454 -6.69 8.15 13.04
CA CYS A 454 -5.84 9.34 12.89
C CYS A 454 -6.20 10.13 11.64
N PHE A 455 -6.37 9.47 10.50
CA PHE A 455 -6.85 10.11 9.26
C PHE A 455 -8.26 10.69 9.43
N ASP A 456 -9.19 9.91 9.99
CA ASP A 456 -10.58 10.34 10.18
C ASP A 456 -10.68 11.58 11.10
N TYR A 457 -9.81 11.67 12.13
CA TYR A 457 -9.73 12.88 12.96
C TYR A 457 -9.36 14.10 12.13
N MET A 458 -8.34 14.02 11.26
CA MET A 458 -7.93 15.14 10.40
C MET A 458 -9.02 15.51 9.40
N LEU A 459 -9.61 14.52 8.73
CA LEU A 459 -10.72 14.76 7.80
C LEU A 459 -11.93 15.44 8.48
N SER A 460 -12.20 15.10 9.75
CA SER A 460 -13.26 15.74 10.54
C SER A 460 -13.01 17.23 10.80
N ARG A 461 -11.75 17.66 10.70
CA ARG A 461 -11.31 19.05 10.81
C ARG A 461 -11.24 19.77 9.45
N GLY A 462 -11.59 19.08 8.36
CA GLY A 462 -11.48 19.61 7.00
C GLY A 462 -10.04 19.59 6.45
N ILE A 463 -9.12 18.84 7.09
CA ILE A 463 -7.71 18.73 6.70
C ILE A 463 -7.54 17.49 5.84
N LEU A 464 -6.96 17.65 4.65
CA LEU A 464 -6.67 16.57 3.71
C LEU A 464 -5.57 15.66 4.24
N THR A 465 -5.76 14.37 4.11
CA THR A 465 -4.87 13.36 4.69
C THR A 465 -3.98 12.70 3.66
N SER A 466 -2.73 12.54 3.99
CA SER A 466 -1.78 11.72 3.24
C SER A 466 -0.91 10.85 4.14
N SER A 467 -0.22 9.94 3.52
CA SER A 467 0.82 9.12 4.13
C SER A 467 1.90 8.82 3.09
N GLU A 468 2.92 8.07 3.46
CA GLU A 468 4.08 7.80 2.62
C GLU A 468 3.67 7.16 1.29
N GLU A 469 2.91 6.08 1.33
CA GLU A 469 2.45 5.33 0.16
C GLU A 469 0.92 5.22 0.14
N VAL A 470 0.42 4.31 -0.65
CA VAL A 470 -1.01 3.98 -0.74
C VAL A 470 -1.28 2.57 -0.23
N ASN A 471 -2.51 2.31 0.22
CA ASN A 471 -2.95 0.95 0.52
C ASN A 471 -4.48 0.86 0.49
N ASP A 472 -5.04 -0.29 0.05
CA ASP A 472 -6.48 -0.53 -0.04
C ASP A 472 -7.24 -0.16 1.23
N TRP A 473 -6.74 -0.55 2.42
CA TRP A 473 -7.39 -0.31 3.71
C TRP A 473 -7.51 1.19 4.06
N ALA A 474 -6.65 2.05 3.48
CA ALA A 474 -6.60 3.47 3.77
C ALA A 474 -7.39 4.32 2.77
N THR A 475 -7.74 3.80 1.60
CA THR A 475 -8.29 4.58 0.47
C THR A 475 -9.55 5.38 0.81
N GLU A 476 -10.36 4.92 1.78
CA GLU A 476 -11.55 5.65 2.25
C GLU A 476 -11.18 6.99 2.90
N SER A 477 -10.09 7.02 3.68
CA SER A 477 -9.68 8.17 4.49
C SER A 477 -8.43 8.88 3.97
N GLN A 478 -7.62 8.24 3.13
CA GLN A 478 -6.47 8.85 2.49
C GLN A 478 -6.88 9.61 1.23
N VAL A 479 -6.44 10.86 1.08
CA VAL A 479 -6.76 11.71 -0.08
C VAL A 479 -5.64 11.68 -1.11
N PHE A 480 -4.41 11.70 -0.66
CA PHE A 480 -3.22 11.64 -1.51
C PHE A 480 -2.10 10.88 -0.80
N CYS A 481 -1.02 10.61 -1.51
CA CYS A 481 0.18 10.00 -0.93
C CYS A 481 1.41 10.83 -1.28
N HIS A 482 2.55 10.44 -0.74
CA HIS A 482 3.83 11.08 -1.02
C HIS A 482 4.49 10.49 -2.27
N TRP A 483 4.47 9.19 -2.38
CA TRP A 483 4.83 8.43 -3.57
C TRP A 483 4.08 7.10 -3.63
N ALA A 484 4.01 6.51 -4.81
CA ALA A 484 3.43 5.19 -5.02
C ALA A 484 4.19 4.50 -6.16
N PRO A 485 5.44 4.04 -5.92
CA PRO A 485 6.32 3.52 -6.95
C PRO A 485 5.90 2.14 -7.44
N TYR A 486 6.51 1.71 -8.53
CA TYR A 486 6.50 0.31 -8.94
C TYR A 486 7.48 -0.50 -8.08
N GLY A 487 7.07 -1.69 -7.66
CA GLY A 487 7.93 -2.63 -6.98
C GLY A 487 9.04 -3.19 -7.90
N LYS A 488 10.06 -3.78 -7.31
CA LYS A 488 11.09 -4.50 -8.05
C LYS A 488 10.56 -5.85 -8.52
N GLY A 489 11.01 -6.29 -9.69
CA GLY A 489 10.69 -7.59 -10.28
C GLY A 489 9.46 -7.57 -11.18
N GLY A 490 9.47 -8.41 -12.23
CA GLY A 490 8.43 -8.48 -13.24
C GLY A 490 8.39 -7.24 -14.17
N ILE A 491 7.31 -7.14 -14.92
CA ILE A 491 7.02 -5.99 -15.79
C ILE A 491 6.05 -5.08 -15.03
N PRO A 492 6.43 -3.83 -14.71
CA PRO A 492 5.59 -2.94 -13.91
C PRO A 492 4.31 -2.55 -14.64
N VAL A 493 3.18 -2.61 -13.94
CA VAL A 493 1.85 -2.17 -14.39
C VAL A 493 1.11 -1.46 -13.25
N PRO A 494 0.28 -0.43 -13.53
CA PRO A 494 -0.32 0.40 -12.50
C PRO A 494 -1.61 -0.25 -11.92
N LEU A 495 -1.51 -1.42 -11.28
CA LEU A 495 -2.69 -2.13 -10.75
C LEU A 495 -3.45 -1.29 -9.72
N PHE A 496 -2.73 -0.62 -8.79
CA PHE A 496 -3.39 0.23 -7.81
C PHE A 496 -4.15 1.38 -8.49
N ASN A 497 -3.53 2.05 -9.45
CA ASN A 497 -4.19 3.13 -10.19
C ASN A 497 -5.34 2.63 -11.08
N LEU A 498 -5.25 1.43 -11.65
CA LEU A 498 -6.37 0.81 -12.37
C LEU A 498 -7.59 0.58 -11.46
N VAL A 499 -7.37 0.39 -10.17
CA VAL A 499 -8.44 0.24 -9.18
C VAL A 499 -8.87 1.59 -8.60
N TYR A 500 -7.92 2.44 -8.16
CA TYR A 500 -8.17 3.56 -7.25
C TYR A 500 -7.69 4.94 -7.74
N HIS A 501 -7.40 5.11 -9.04
CA HIS A 501 -6.94 6.40 -9.58
C HIS A 501 -7.84 7.57 -9.20
N ASP A 502 -9.15 7.38 -9.30
CA ASP A 502 -10.16 8.39 -8.94
C ASP A 502 -10.50 8.44 -7.44
N CYS A 503 -9.74 7.73 -6.60
CA CYS A 503 -9.95 7.67 -5.15
C CYS A 503 -8.81 8.30 -4.34
N VAL A 504 -7.56 8.24 -4.84
CA VAL A 504 -6.37 8.77 -4.16
C VAL A 504 -5.46 9.44 -5.19
N LEU A 505 -5.03 10.67 -4.92
CA LEU A 505 -4.05 11.36 -5.77
C LEU A 505 -2.65 10.79 -5.50
N THR A 506 -1.95 10.43 -6.57
CA THR A 506 -0.58 9.91 -6.50
C THR A 506 0.37 10.90 -7.19
N PRO A 507 1.38 11.44 -6.50
CA PRO A 507 2.39 12.28 -7.13
C PRO A 507 3.42 11.45 -7.89
N TRP A 508 4.02 12.06 -8.89
CA TRP A 508 5.11 11.53 -9.68
C TRP A 508 6.12 12.66 -9.97
N MET A 509 7.24 12.38 -10.60
CA MET A 509 8.31 13.33 -10.87
C MET A 509 9.18 13.71 -9.66
N LEU A 510 9.36 12.82 -8.70
CA LEU A 510 10.32 13.05 -7.60
C LEU A 510 11.73 13.29 -8.13
N GLY A 511 12.52 14.06 -7.40
CA GLY A 511 13.91 14.31 -7.75
C GLY A 511 14.84 13.14 -7.44
N LYS A 512 15.90 12.98 -8.23
CA LYS A 512 17.07 12.10 -8.01
C LYS A 512 16.77 10.66 -7.55
N GLY A 513 15.73 10.06 -8.12
CA GLY A 513 15.46 8.63 -7.91
C GLY A 513 15.11 8.23 -6.47
N THR A 514 14.62 9.14 -5.65
CA THR A 514 14.14 8.87 -4.31
C THR A 514 13.09 7.77 -4.36
N TYR A 515 13.26 6.73 -3.55
CA TYR A 515 12.38 5.54 -3.49
C TYR A 515 12.08 4.89 -4.85
N GLY A 516 13.00 5.00 -5.82
CA GLY A 516 12.83 4.45 -7.16
C GLY A 516 11.86 5.22 -8.05
N MET A 517 11.43 6.42 -7.63
CA MET A 517 10.60 7.29 -8.46
C MET A 517 11.46 7.93 -9.56
N PRO A 518 10.93 8.00 -10.79
CA PRO A 518 11.66 8.60 -11.90
C PRO A 518 11.70 10.13 -11.80
N GLU A 519 12.76 10.73 -12.33
CA GLU A 519 12.98 12.17 -12.35
C GLU A 519 13.04 12.74 -13.77
N GLY A 520 13.10 14.07 -13.87
CA GLY A 520 13.29 14.78 -15.13
C GLY A 520 12.22 14.44 -16.18
N GLN A 521 12.66 14.18 -17.41
CA GLN A 521 11.75 13.85 -18.52
C GLN A 521 11.06 12.50 -18.28
N LEU A 522 11.77 11.49 -17.76
CA LEU A 522 11.16 10.20 -17.43
C LEU A 522 10.10 10.35 -16.35
N GLY A 523 10.34 11.21 -15.34
CA GLY A 523 9.35 11.53 -14.32
C GLY A 523 8.08 12.14 -14.90
N LEU A 524 8.22 13.07 -15.86
CA LEU A 524 7.10 13.66 -16.57
C LEU A 524 6.29 12.60 -17.34
N LEU A 525 6.97 11.69 -18.06
CA LEU A 525 6.28 10.62 -18.81
C LEU A 525 5.48 9.70 -17.88
N HIS A 526 6.07 9.30 -16.75
CA HIS A 526 5.37 8.50 -15.75
C HIS A 526 4.20 9.26 -15.11
N ALA A 527 4.37 10.56 -14.82
CA ALA A 527 3.31 11.38 -14.27
C ALA A 527 2.11 11.48 -15.23
N LEU A 528 2.35 11.72 -16.51
CA LEU A 528 1.30 11.75 -17.53
C LEU A 528 0.63 10.38 -17.67
N LEU A 529 1.41 9.31 -17.76
CA LEU A 529 0.88 7.94 -17.93
C LEU A 529 -0.03 7.50 -16.77
N ASN A 530 0.26 7.99 -15.56
CA ASN A 530 -0.50 7.68 -14.35
C ASN A 530 -1.52 8.75 -13.96
N GLY A 531 -1.66 9.85 -14.71
CA GLY A 531 -2.53 10.97 -14.35
C GLY A 531 -2.15 11.63 -13.02
N GLY A 532 -0.87 11.55 -12.64
CA GLY A 532 -0.40 11.90 -11.31
C GLY A 532 -0.17 13.39 -11.05
N MET A 533 0.06 13.75 -9.79
CA MET A 533 0.42 15.12 -9.39
C MET A 533 1.90 15.41 -9.69
N PRO A 534 2.25 16.66 -10.05
CA PRO A 534 3.64 17.05 -10.24
C PRO A 534 4.36 17.26 -8.90
N TYR A 535 5.69 17.10 -8.92
CA TYR A 535 6.56 17.29 -7.77
C TYR A 535 7.71 18.25 -8.14
N ILE A 536 7.92 19.30 -7.35
CA ILE A 536 9.04 20.22 -7.57
C ILE A 536 10.32 19.60 -7.04
N THR A 537 10.32 19.21 -5.76
CA THR A 537 11.49 18.64 -5.09
C THR A 537 11.11 18.00 -3.75
N ASP A 538 12.02 17.18 -3.25
CA ASP A 538 12.07 16.64 -1.90
C ASP A 538 13.40 16.98 -1.18
N GLN A 539 14.28 17.79 -1.81
CA GLN A 539 15.64 18.03 -1.33
C GLN A 539 16.05 19.52 -1.26
N GLY A 540 15.12 20.42 -1.47
CA GLY A 540 15.38 21.86 -1.53
C GLY A 540 15.08 22.45 -2.91
N MET A 541 14.80 23.74 -2.93
CA MET A 541 14.36 24.43 -4.13
C MET A 541 15.47 24.46 -5.20
N PRO A 542 15.20 24.02 -6.45
CA PRO A 542 16.10 24.26 -7.55
C PRO A 542 16.26 25.77 -7.81
N GLU A 543 17.34 26.19 -8.46
CA GLU A 543 17.61 27.60 -8.74
C GLU A 543 17.71 27.88 -10.24
N GLY A 544 17.40 29.12 -10.63
CA GLY A 544 17.61 29.64 -11.99
C GLY A 544 16.96 28.78 -13.08
N ALA A 545 17.71 28.39 -14.09
CA ALA A 545 17.22 27.64 -15.25
C ALA A 545 16.71 26.21 -14.86
N GLU A 546 17.23 25.62 -13.81
CA GLU A 546 16.76 24.31 -13.31
C GLU A 546 15.34 24.45 -12.73
N LEU A 547 15.07 25.50 -11.97
CA LEU A 547 13.73 25.80 -11.46
C LEU A 547 12.75 26.05 -12.60
N ASP A 548 13.14 26.85 -13.59
CA ASP A 548 12.28 27.17 -14.74
C ASP A 548 11.93 25.93 -15.56
N ASP A 549 12.90 25.02 -15.82
CA ASP A 549 12.65 23.73 -16.50
C ASP A 549 11.72 22.83 -15.67
N LYS A 550 11.96 22.74 -14.36
CA LYS A 550 11.14 21.94 -13.45
C LYS A 550 9.70 22.46 -13.41
N LEU A 551 9.50 23.78 -13.30
CA LEU A 551 8.16 24.39 -13.29
C LEU A 551 7.45 24.24 -14.63
N ALA A 552 8.17 24.27 -15.75
CA ALA A 552 7.60 24.00 -17.07
C ALA A 552 7.04 22.58 -17.16
N LYS A 553 7.78 21.58 -16.68
CA LYS A 553 7.33 20.18 -16.61
C LYS A 553 6.15 20.01 -15.62
N CYS A 554 6.24 20.65 -14.46
CA CYS A 554 5.16 20.64 -13.47
C CYS A 554 3.86 21.21 -14.04
N ARG A 555 3.91 22.25 -14.85
CA ARG A 555 2.73 22.85 -15.51
C ARG A 555 2.05 21.86 -16.43
N ILE A 556 2.80 21.14 -17.27
CA ILE A 556 2.27 20.13 -18.19
C ILE A 556 1.54 19.03 -17.39
N VAL A 557 2.18 18.53 -16.35
CA VAL A 557 1.61 17.47 -15.49
C VAL A 557 0.40 17.99 -14.72
N SER A 558 0.46 19.20 -14.16
CA SER A 558 -0.66 19.84 -13.44
C SER A 558 -1.89 20.00 -14.33
N ASP A 559 -1.72 20.52 -15.54
CA ASP A 559 -2.83 20.71 -16.47
C ASP A 559 -3.49 19.38 -16.83
N PHE A 560 -2.70 18.33 -17.02
CA PHE A 560 -3.24 17.00 -17.28
C PHE A 560 -3.89 16.39 -16.04
N ASN A 561 -3.27 16.47 -14.85
CA ASN A 561 -3.84 15.98 -13.59
C ASN A 561 -5.20 16.64 -13.30
N ARG A 562 -5.31 17.96 -13.49
CA ARG A 562 -6.58 18.69 -13.33
C ARG A 562 -7.70 18.18 -14.23
N LYS A 563 -7.35 17.64 -15.40
CA LYS A 563 -8.31 17.04 -16.33
C LYS A 563 -8.77 15.66 -15.88
N VAL A 564 -7.84 14.82 -15.39
CA VAL A 564 -8.10 13.40 -15.18
C VAL A 564 -8.18 12.95 -13.72
N ALA A 565 -7.87 13.78 -12.72
CA ALA A 565 -7.81 13.39 -11.31
C ALA A 565 -9.10 12.73 -10.79
N TYR A 566 -10.25 13.18 -11.27
CA TYR A 566 -11.56 12.63 -10.92
C TYR A 566 -12.04 11.51 -11.85
N CYS A 567 -11.19 11.07 -12.76
CA CYS A 567 -11.49 10.05 -13.74
C CYS A 567 -10.93 8.68 -13.31
N GLU A 568 -11.63 7.64 -13.64
CA GLU A 568 -11.09 6.27 -13.54
C GLU A 568 -10.00 6.08 -14.60
N LEU A 569 -8.87 5.45 -14.24
CA LEU A 569 -7.93 4.87 -15.20
C LEU A 569 -8.56 3.58 -15.74
N VAL A 570 -9.15 3.66 -16.93
CA VAL A 570 -9.94 2.55 -17.51
C VAL A 570 -9.06 1.43 -18.01
N LYS A 571 -7.95 1.78 -18.66
CA LYS A 571 -7.07 0.81 -19.33
C LYS A 571 -5.62 1.29 -19.36
N HIS A 572 -4.69 0.35 -19.17
CA HIS A 572 -3.27 0.53 -19.40
C HIS A 572 -2.78 -0.54 -20.39
N GLU A 573 -1.99 -0.14 -21.39
CA GLU A 573 -1.51 -0.99 -22.47
C GLU A 573 0.01 -0.89 -22.62
N ILE A 574 0.65 -2.03 -22.83
CA ILE A 574 2.06 -2.13 -23.24
C ILE A 574 2.02 -2.39 -24.76
N LEU A 575 2.47 -1.42 -25.56
CA LEU A 575 2.28 -1.42 -27.01
C LEU A 575 3.49 -1.93 -27.79
N SER A 576 4.68 -1.96 -27.17
CA SER A 576 5.90 -2.46 -27.78
C SER A 576 6.44 -3.68 -27.05
N GLU A 577 7.15 -4.57 -27.76
CA GLU A 577 7.74 -5.78 -27.21
C GLU A 577 8.79 -5.50 -26.13
N ASP A 578 9.53 -4.38 -26.26
CA ASP A 578 10.52 -3.92 -25.28
C ASP A 578 9.91 -3.21 -24.06
N GLY A 579 8.57 -3.02 -24.06
CA GLY A 579 7.83 -2.38 -22.98
C GLY A 579 8.00 -0.85 -22.88
N ASN A 580 8.67 -0.22 -23.84
CA ASN A 580 8.94 1.23 -23.80
C ASN A 580 7.75 2.07 -24.24
N VAL A 581 6.93 1.60 -25.19
CA VAL A 581 5.73 2.31 -25.64
C VAL A 581 4.52 1.86 -24.81
N ARG A 582 3.93 2.78 -24.07
CA ARG A 582 2.80 2.52 -23.17
C ARG A 582 1.68 3.52 -23.38
N ARG A 583 0.46 3.09 -23.07
CA ARG A 583 -0.74 3.91 -23.20
C ARG A 583 -1.65 3.75 -22.00
N SER A 584 -2.18 4.86 -21.53
CA SER A 584 -3.25 4.90 -20.52
C SER A 584 -4.49 5.60 -21.08
N THR A 585 -5.66 5.08 -20.76
CA THR A 585 -6.96 5.63 -21.15
C THR A 585 -7.78 5.93 -19.89
N PHE A 586 -8.34 7.14 -19.80
CA PHE A 586 -9.15 7.61 -18.69
C PHE A 586 -10.63 7.66 -19.06
N SER A 587 -11.51 7.67 -18.05
CA SER A 587 -12.96 7.56 -18.26
C SER A 587 -13.61 8.79 -18.92
N ASP A 588 -12.92 9.94 -18.97
CA ASP A 588 -13.34 11.13 -19.74
C ASP A 588 -13.02 11.03 -21.24
N GLY A 589 -12.37 9.93 -21.68
CA GLY A 589 -11.90 9.72 -23.03
C GLY A 589 -10.48 10.22 -23.30
N SER A 590 -9.80 10.80 -22.31
CA SER A 590 -8.39 11.19 -22.43
C SER A 590 -7.51 9.96 -22.62
N VAL A 591 -6.57 10.05 -23.56
CA VAL A 591 -5.60 9.01 -23.87
C VAL A 591 -4.20 9.60 -23.84
N VAL A 592 -3.31 8.96 -23.10
CA VAL A 592 -1.88 9.29 -23.07
C VAL A 592 -1.10 8.13 -23.63
N THR A 593 -0.24 8.40 -24.60
CA THR A 593 0.77 7.44 -25.11
C THR A 593 2.14 8.02 -24.80
N VAL A 594 3.01 7.23 -24.18
CA VAL A 594 4.40 7.59 -23.92
C VAL A 594 5.35 6.62 -24.61
N ASP A 595 6.50 7.11 -25.02
CA ASP A 595 7.63 6.30 -25.44
C ASP A 595 8.84 6.66 -24.58
N PHE A 596 9.22 5.74 -23.68
CA PHE A 596 10.33 5.92 -22.75
C PHE A 596 11.70 5.90 -23.46
N ALA A 597 11.82 5.22 -24.62
CA ALA A 597 13.09 5.16 -25.35
C ALA A 597 13.40 6.45 -26.08
N SER A 598 12.39 7.10 -26.66
CA SER A 598 12.53 8.41 -27.34
C SER A 598 12.23 9.60 -26.43
N GLU A 599 11.82 9.35 -25.18
CA GLU A 599 11.41 10.35 -24.19
C GLU A 599 10.30 11.30 -24.69
N THR A 600 9.33 10.75 -25.43
CA THR A 600 8.22 11.51 -26.02
C THR A 600 6.87 11.07 -25.51
N TYR A 601 5.87 11.94 -25.67
CA TYR A 601 4.47 11.64 -25.33
C TYR A 601 3.49 12.28 -26.29
N GLU A 602 2.28 11.72 -26.34
CA GLU A 602 1.11 12.27 -27.04
C GLU A 602 -0.10 12.23 -26.10
N ILE A 603 -0.86 13.31 -26.03
CA ILE A 603 -2.13 13.41 -25.29
C ILE A 603 -3.24 13.69 -26.29
N LYS A 604 -4.33 12.87 -26.25
CA LYS A 604 -5.54 13.01 -27.08
C LYS A 604 -6.77 13.22 -26.22
#